data_75c2824ed3aaa40dbe0a18174093ae97
#
_entry.id   75c2824ed3aaa40dbe0a18174093ae97
#
_cell.length_a   1.000
_cell.length_b   1.000
_cell.length_c   1.000
_cell.angle_alpha   90.00
_cell.angle_beta   90.00
_cell.angle_gamma   90.00
#
_symmetry.space_group_name_H-M   'P 1'
#
loop_
_entity.id
_entity.type
_entity.pdbx_description
1 polymer ?
#
loop_
_entity_poly.entity_id
_entity_poly.type
_entity_poly.pdbx_seq_one_letter_code
_entity_poly.pdbx_strand_id
1 'polypeptide(L)'
;MIDMHSRKVIHVGDHESPRSPTDTWTAQQLWEATPYGQSPNDLIRDRDNKFGPSFARVAATSGIKMLTTPYHAPRANAICERFLSSVRRECLDHLFILQKKQLHRVLHAYVQYFNRARPHQGIKQHIPEPKAYPVPANCTGSKVISFPVLGGLHHDYRRSV
;
A
#
# COMPACT_ATOMS: atom_id res chain seq x y z
N MET A 1 2.92 -4.83 1.02
CA MET A 1 1.72 -5.70 1.01
C MET A 1 0.49 -4.87 0.71
N ILE A 2 -0.47 -5.39 -0.04
CA ILE A 2 -1.70 -4.67 -0.43
C ILE A 2 -2.92 -5.61 -0.28
N ASP A 3 -4.00 -5.09 0.26
CA ASP A 3 -5.28 -5.80 0.35
C ASP A 3 -5.97 -5.81 -1.01
N MET A 4 -6.36 -7.00 -1.47
CA MET A 4 -6.91 -7.17 -2.82
C MET A 4 -8.35 -6.66 -2.96
N HIS A 5 -9.11 -6.62 -1.88
CA HIS A 5 -10.49 -6.17 -1.89
C HIS A 5 -10.60 -4.66 -1.77
N SER A 6 -10.06 -4.10 -0.71
CA SER A 6 -10.10 -2.66 -0.43
C SER A 6 -9.09 -1.85 -1.24
N ARG A 7 -8.07 -2.48 -1.82
CA ARG A 7 -6.90 -1.83 -2.45
C ARG A 7 -6.01 -1.05 -1.48
N LYS A 8 -6.23 -1.21 -0.19
CA LYS A 8 -5.41 -0.57 0.83
C LYS A 8 -3.99 -1.15 0.83
N VAL A 9 -3.00 -0.28 0.78
CA VAL A 9 -1.61 -0.66 1.02
C VAL A 9 -1.43 -0.84 2.53
N ILE A 10 -1.18 -2.07 2.95
CA ILE A 10 -1.06 -2.45 4.36
C ILE A 10 0.34 -2.13 4.88
N HIS A 11 1.36 -2.46 4.08
CA HIS A 11 2.75 -2.33 4.50
C HIS A 11 3.66 -2.00 3.31
N VAL A 12 4.58 -1.10 3.55
CA VAL A 12 5.74 -0.82 2.68
C VAL A 12 6.96 -0.95 3.57
N GLY A 13 7.94 -1.74 3.15
CA GLY A 13 9.14 -1.99 3.95
C GLY A 13 9.88 -0.69 4.29
N ASP A 14 10.03 -0.43 5.58
CA ASP A 14 10.62 0.80 6.12
C ASP A 14 12.11 0.71 6.36
N HIS A 15 12.60 -0.51 6.51
CA HIS A 15 14.00 -0.76 6.80
C HIS A 15 14.83 -0.90 5.52
N GLU A 16 16.14 -0.79 5.66
CA GLU A 16 17.06 -0.91 4.56
C GLU A 16 16.77 -2.18 3.74
N SER A 17 16.07 -2.01 2.64
CA SER A 17 15.84 -3.10 1.71
C SER A 17 17.20 -3.52 1.16
N PRO A 18 17.63 -4.77 1.36
CA PRO A 18 18.84 -5.27 0.74
C PRO A 18 18.71 -5.21 -0.78
N ARG A 19 19.81 -5.10 -1.50
CA ARG A 19 19.80 -5.12 -2.98
C ARG A 19 19.10 -6.37 -3.52
N SER A 20 19.20 -7.48 -2.79
CA SER A 20 18.47 -8.71 -3.05
C SER A 20 17.72 -9.12 -1.78
N PRO A 21 16.38 -8.99 -1.74
CA PRO A 21 15.60 -9.41 -0.60
C PRO A 21 15.81 -10.90 -0.28
N THR A 22 16.14 -11.18 0.98
CA THR A 22 16.30 -12.55 1.49
C THR A 22 15.01 -13.07 2.09
N ASP A 23 14.91 -14.39 2.28
CA ASP A 23 13.79 -15.04 2.98
C ASP A 23 13.59 -14.47 4.39
N THR A 24 14.66 -14.27 5.14
CA THR A 24 14.60 -13.67 6.50
C THR A 24 14.08 -12.25 6.48
N TRP A 25 14.51 -11.44 5.53
CA TRP A 25 14.05 -10.06 5.39
C TRP A 25 12.56 -10.02 5.02
N THR A 26 12.10 -10.85 4.07
CA THR A 26 10.68 -10.90 3.69
C THR A 26 9.81 -11.45 4.80
N ALA A 27 10.32 -12.41 5.59
CA ALA A 27 9.66 -12.92 6.79
C ALA A 27 9.44 -11.83 7.83
N GLN A 28 10.44 -10.99 8.07
CA GLN A 28 10.33 -9.83 8.96
C GLN A 28 9.28 -8.83 8.43
N GLN A 29 9.30 -8.52 7.11
CA GLN A 29 8.30 -7.63 6.51
C GLN A 29 6.88 -8.18 6.67
N LEU A 30 6.68 -9.49 6.59
CA LEU A 30 5.38 -10.11 6.85
C LEU A 30 4.97 -9.95 8.31
N TRP A 31 5.88 -10.21 9.24
CA TRP A 31 5.62 -10.06 10.67
C TRP A 31 5.24 -8.62 11.05
N GLU A 32 5.95 -7.62 10.51
CA GLU A 32 5.66 -6.19 10.72
C GLU A 32 4.31 -5.78 10.10
N ALA A 33 3.95 -6.39 8.97
CA ALA A 33 2.70 -6.12 8.26
C ALA A 33 1.46 -6.74 8.92
N THR A 34 1.65 -7.71 9.82
CA THR A 34 0.57 -8.49 10.45
C THR A 34 0.66 -8.41 11.97
N PRO A 35 0.39 -7.23 12.57
CA PRO A 35 0.37 -7.09 14.01
C PRO A 35 -0.69 -8.02 14.63
N TYR A 36 -0.48 -8.40 15.89
CA TYR A 36 -1.29 -9.38 16.58
C TYR A 36 -2.81 -9.12 16.42
N GLY A 37 -3.54 -10.15 16.00
CA GLY A 37 -4.98 -10.08 15.76
C GLY A 37 -5.44 -9.42 14.46
N GLN A 38 -4.51 -9.01 13.57
CA GLN A 38 -4.83 -8.36 12.29
C GLN A 38 -4.27 -9.11 11.07
N SER A 39 -4.06 -10.41 11.19
CA SER A 39 -3.56 -11.23 10.09
C SER A 39 -4.65 -11.50 9.03
N PRO A 40 -4.31 -11.43 7.73
CA PRO A 40 -5.23 -11.86 6.67
C PRO A 40 -5.41 -13.38 6.69
N ASN A 41 -6.55 -13.87 6.21
CA ASN A 41 -6.77 -15.31 6.07
C ASN A 41 -5.86 -15.92 4.99
N ASP A 42 -5.73 -15.22 3.87
CA ASP A 42 -4.98 -15.69 2.70
C ASP A 42 -3.93 -14.65 2.28
N LEU A 43 -2.75 -15.12 1.87
CA LEU A 43 -1.68 -14.31 1.32
C LEU A 43 -1.24 -14.86 -0.04
N ILE A 44 -1.42 -14.06 -1.07
CA ILE A 44 -0.96 -14.40 -2.42
C ILE A 44 0.49 -13.95 -2.59
N ARG A 45 1.35 -14.86 -3.06
CA ARG A 45 2.74 -14.57 -3.40
C ARG A 45 3.14 -15.18 -4.73
N ASP A 46 4.18 -14.68 -5.35
CA ASP A 46 4.82 -15.31 -6.50
C ASP A 46 5.73 -16.48 -6.07
N ARG A 47 6.41 -17.09 -7.04
CA ARG A 47 7.32 -18.22 -6.81
C ARG A 47 8.78 -17.81 -6.58
N ASP A 48 9.02 -16.57 -6.22
CA ASP A 48 10.36 -16.08 -5.98
C ASP A 48 10.99 -16.73 -4.72
N ASN A 49 12.27 -17.04 -4.79
CA ASN A 49 13.04 -17.68 -3.71
C ASN A 49 13.13 -16.84 -2.43
N LYS A 50 12.83 -15.53 -2.50
CA LYS A 50 12.74 -14.67 -1.31
C LYS A 50 11.61 -15.07 -0.36
N PHE A 51 10.67 -15.91 -0.79
CA PHE A 51 9.58 -16.44 0.04
C PHE A 51 9.88 -17.90 0.45
N GLY A 52 10.94 -18.11 1.20
CA GLY A 52 11.44 -19.39 1.63
C GLY A 52 10.85 -19.90 2.96
N PRO A 53 11.58 -20.81 3.65
CA PRO A 53 11.09 -21.45 4.88
C PRO A 53 10.83 -20.51 6.04
N SER A 54 11.62 -19.43 6.20
CA SER A 54 11.42 -18.45 7.27
C SER A 54 10.13 -17.67 7.08
N PHE A 55 9.86 -17.24 5.83
CA PHE A 55 8.61 -16.60 5.45
C PHE A 55 7.41 -17.53 5.68
N ALA A 56 7.52 -18.79 5.27
CA ALA A 56 6.47 -19.79 5.46
C ALA A 56 6.17 -20.03 6.95
N ARG A 57 7.19 -20.05 7.80
CA ARG A 57 7.04 -20.19 9.26
C ARG A 57 6.26 -19.02 9.85
N VAL A 58 6.62 -17.78 9.52
CA VAL A 58 5.90 -16.58 10.00
C VAL A 58 4.44 -16.62 9.53
N ALA A 59 4.17 -16.94 8.27
CA ALA A 59 2.80 -17.08 7.78
C ALA A 59 2.01 -18.13 8.57
N ALA A 60 2.58 -19.31 8.78
CA ALA A 60 1.93 -20.39 9.52
C ALA A 60 1.64 -20.02 10.99
N THR A 61 2.60 -19.40 11.69
CA THR A 61 2.41 -18.97 13.08
C THR A 61 1.38 -17.84 13.22
N SER A 62 1.20 -17.04 12.16
CA SER A 62 0.17 -15.99 12.11
C SER A 62 -1.19 -16.51 11.60
N GLY A 63 -1.34 -17.81 11.35
CA GLY A 63 -2.58 -18.41 10.83
C GLY A 63 -2.89 -18.05 9.38
N ILE A 64 -1.90 -17.58 8.61
CA ILE A 64 -2.07 -17.12 7.23
C ILE A 64 -1.91 -18.28 6.27
N LYS A 65 -2.91 -18.52 5.43
CA LYS A 65 -2.83 -19.48 4.34
C LYS A 65 -2.11 -18.87 3.14
N MET A 66 -0.99 -19.45 2.73
CA MET A 66 -0.24 -19.02 1.56
C MET A 66 -0.80 -19.58 0.27
N LEU A 67 -1.07 -18.71 -0.69
CA LEU A 67 -1.47 -19.04 -2.04
C LEU A 67 -0.36 -18.64 -3.02
N THR A 68 0.26 -19.62 -3.65
CA THR A 68 1.30 -19.37 -4.65
C THR A 68 0.66 -19.15 -6.02
N THR A 69 1.03 -18.08 -6.72
CA THR A 69 0.51 -17.82 -8.06
C THR A 69 0.90 -18.94 -9.02
N PRO A 70 -0.01 -19.36 -9.93
CA PRO A 70 0.32 -20.31 -10.98
C PRO A 70 1.47 -19.78 -11.86
N TYR A 71 2.19 -20.71 -12.49
CA TYR A 71 3.23 -20.33 -13.45
C TYR A 71 2.62 -19.59 -14.64
N HIS A 72 3.24 -18.49 -15.06
CA HIS A 72 2.73 -17.62 -16.13
C HIS A 72 1.31 -17.04 -15.91
N ALA A 73 0.92 -16.73 -14.67
CA ALA A 73 -0.35 -16.10 -14.35
C ALA A 73 -0.20 -14.59 -14.01
N PRO A 74 0.05 -13.70 -14.98
CA PRO A 74 0.32 -12.29 -14.70
C PRO A 74 -0.86 -11.57 -14.01
N ARG A 75 -2.09 -12.04 -14.25
CA ARG A 75 -3.29 -11.46 -13.61
C ARG A 75 -3.33 -11.64 -12.09
N ALA A 76 -2.67 -12.67 -11.56
CA ALA A 76 -2.66 -12.96 -10.13
C ALA A 76 -1.93 -11.88 -9.32
N ASN A 77 -0.97 -11.16 -9.93
CA ASN A 77 -0.20 -10.08 -9.28
C ASN A 77 -0.54 -8.68 -9.81
N ALA A 78 -1.53 -8.58 -10.71
CA ALA A 78 -1.86 -7.33 -11.41
C ALA A 78 -2.19 -6.14 -10.49
N ILE A 79 -2.68 -6.39 -9.26
CA ILE A 79 -2.98 -5.34 -8.29
C ILE A 79 -1.69 -4.72 -7.76
N CYS A 80 -0.72 -5.55 -7.39
CA CYS A 80 0.59 -5.07 -6.93
C CYS A 80 1.33 -4.34 -8.05
N GLU A 81 1.33 -4.89 -9.27
CA GLU A 81 1.94 -4.25 -10.43
C GLU A 81 1.30 -2.90 -10.75
N ARG A 82 -0.02 -2.79 -10.67
CA ARG A 82 -0.73 -1.53 -10.85
C ARG A 82 -0.36 -0.52 -9.78
N PHE A 83 -0.25 -0.93 -8.52
CA PHE A 83 0.20 -0.06 -7.44
C PHE A 83 1.63 0.44 -7.71
N LEU A 84 2.57 -0.44 -8.04
CA LEU A 84 3.95 -0.05 -8.35
C LEU A 84 4.03 0.90 -9.54
N SER A 85 3.23 0.67 -10.58
CA SER A 85 3.11 1.55 -11.72
C SER A 85 2.54 2.93 -11.35
N SER A 86 1.58 2.98 -10.43
CA SER A 86 1.04 4.24 -9.90
C SER A 86 2.08 4.98 -9.08
N VAL A 87 2.78 4.32 -8.15
CA VAL A 87 3.89 4.91 -7.37
C VAL A 87 4.92 5.55 -8.30
N ARG A 88 5.31 4.83 -9.35
CA ARG A 88 6.30 5.34 -10.30
C ARG A 88 5.80 6.57 -11.02
N ARG A 89 4.70 6.45 -11.75
CA ARG A 89 4.19 7.51 -12.64
C ARG A 89 3.61 8.72 -11.91
N GLU A 90 2.98 8.50 -10.75
CA GLU A 90 2.29 9.56 -10.02
C GLU A 90 3.19 10.21 -8.93
N CYS A 91 4.33 9.59 -8.61
CA CYS A 91 5.19 10.08 -7.53
C CYS A 91 6.66 10.13 -7.92
N LEU A 92 7.30 8.98 -8.16
CA LEU A 92 8.76 8.93 -8.28
C LEU A 92 9.30 9.60 -9.55
N ASP A 93 8.57 9.54 -10.69
CA ASP A 93 9.00 10.18 -11.94
C ASP A 93 8.97 11.72 -11.87
N HIS A 94 8.39 12.30 -10.81
CA HIS A 94 8.29 13.75 -10.57
C HIS A 94 9.26 14.28 -9.51
N LEU A 95 10.07 13.42 -8.90
CA LEU A 95 10.90 13.80 -7.75
C LEU A 95 12.35 13.31 -7.93
N PHE A 96 13.30 14.17 -7.62
CA PHE A 96 14.69 13.75 -7.49
C PHE A 96 14.94 13.13 -6.11
N ILE A 97 15.23 11.84 -6.08
CA ILE A 97 15.52 11.09 -4.87
C ILE A 97 17.02 10.89 -4.75
N LEU A 98 17.65 11.61 -3.82
CA LEU A 98 19.10 11.56 -3.61
C LEU A 98 19.51 10.62 -2.46
N GLN A 99 18.61 10.35 -1.51
CA GLN A 99 18.91 9.57 -0.31
C GLN A 99 17.79 8.58 0.00
N LYS A 100 18.15 7.44 0.60
CA LYS A 100 17.20 6.42 1.04
C LYS A 100 16.13 6.99 2.00
N LYS A 101 16.53 7.79 2.99
CA LYS A 101 15.61 8.45 3.93
C LYS A 101 14.58 9.33 3.23
N GLN A 102 14.98 10.02 2.17
CA GLN A 102 14.07 10.81 1.34
C GLN A 102 13.07 9.90 0.63
N LEU A 103 13.53 8.80 0.03
CA LEU A 103 12.66 7.82 -0.63
C LEU A 103 11.60 7.28 0.32
N HIS A 104 11.99 6.85 1.53
CA HIS A 104 11.06 6.36 2.54
C HIS A 104 10.00 7.40 2.90
N ARG A 105 10.40 8.62 3.20
CA ARG A 105 9.46 9.71 3.52
C ARG A 105 8.47 9.97 2.38
N VAL A 106 8.96 9.99 1.15
CA VAL A 106 8.14 10.20 -0.06
C VAL A 106 7.16 9.04 -0.25
N LEU A 107 7.62 7.79 -0.15
CA LEU A 107 6.76 6.62 -0.28
C LEU A 107 5.69 6.56 0.81
N HIS A 108 6.04 6.88 2.06
CA HIS A 108 5.06 6.95 3.16
C HIS A 108 3.99 8.01 2.90
N ALA A 109 4.40 9.22 2.50
CA ALA A 109 3.45 10.28 2.18
C ALA A 109 2.54 9.90 1.01
N TYR A 110 3.11 9.25 -0.03
CA TYR A 110 2.31 8.76 -1.16
C TYR A 110 1.35 7.65 -0.75
N VAL A 111 1.77 6.68 0.06
CA VAL A 111 0.90 5.59 0.55
C VAL A 111 -0.24 6.13 1.40
N GLN A 112 0.01 7.14 2.24
CA GLN A 112 -1.06 7.79 2.99
C GLN A 112 -2.07 8.48 2.06
N TYR A 113 -1.61 9.20 1.04
CA TYR A 113 -2.47 9.78 0.03
C TYR A 113 -3.24 8.69 -0.73
N PHE A 114 -2.56 7.63 -1.19
CA PHE A 114 -3.14 6.51 -1.91
C PHE A 114 -4.27 5.83 -1.13
N ASN A 115 -4.06 5.61 0.18
CA ASN A 115 -5.04 4.94 1.04
C ASN A 115 -6.20 5.85 1.47
N ARG A 116 -5.96 7.17 1.66
CA ARG A 116 -6.88 8.04 2.41
C ARG A 116 -7.48 9.20 1.63
N ALA A 117 -6.99 9.46 0.44
CA ALA A 117 -7.42 10.60 -0.36
C ALA A 117 -7.64 10.28 -1.84
N ARG A 118 -6.92 9.28 -2.37
CA ARG A 118 -6.97 8.95 -3.79
C ARG A 118 -8.15 8.02 -4.11
N PRO A 119 -9.07 8.39 -5.03
CA PRO A 119 -10.10 7.50 -5.53
C PRO A 119 -9.51 6.39 -6.41
N HIS A 120 -10.06 5.18 -6.34
CA HIS A 120 -9.59 4.03 -7.11
C HIS A 120 -10.67 3.46 -8.02
N GLN A 121 -10.43 3.43 -9.31
CA GLN A 121 -11.34 2.88 -10.31
C GLN A 121 -11.72 1.42 -10.02
N GLY A 122 -10.76 0.60 -9.55
CA GLY A 122 -10.96 -0.82 -9.24
C GLY A 122 -11.91 -1.10 -8.07
N ILE A 123 -12.28 -0.09 -7.28
CA ILE A 123 -13.27 -0.14 -6.21
C ILE A 123 -14.34 0.95 -6.40
N LYS A 124 -14.78 1.16 -7.65
CA LYS A 124 -15.86 2.08 -8.02
C LYS A 124 -15.63 3.53 -7.54
N GLN A 125 -14.39 4.03 -7.69
CA GLN A 125 -13.98 5.36 -7.25
C GLN A 125 -14.01 5.58 -5.74
N HIS A 126 -14.14 4.53 -4.94
CA HIS A 126 -14.01 4.66 -3.49
C HIS A 126 -12.54 4.83 -3.08
N ILE A 127 -12.36 5.37 -1.88
CA ILE A 127 -11.07 5.52 -1.21
C ILE A 127 -10.86 4.28 -0.33
N PRO A 128 -9.68 3.61 -0.35
CA PRO A 128 -9.43 2.38 0.41
C PRO A 128 -9.67 2.50 1.91
N GLU A 129 -9.28 3.62 2.51
CA GLU A 129 -9.43 3.91 3.94
C GLU A 129 -9.98 5.34 4.11
N PRO A 130 -11.28 5.57 3.78
CA PRO A 130 -11.83 6.91 3.87
C PRO A 130 -11.80 7.38 5.32
N LYS A 131 -11.30 8.60 5.55
CA LYS A 131 -11.46 9.24 6.84
C LYS A 131 -12.94 9.55 7.03
N ALA A 132 -13.51 9.16 8.19
CA ALA A 132 -14.82 9.60 8.60
C ALA A 132 -14.75 11.10 8.95
N TYR A 133 -15.05 11.95 7.96
CA TYR A 133 -15.35 13.34 8.27
C TYR A 133 -16.85 13.44 8.56
N PRO A 134 -17.26 14.10 9.66
CA PRO A 134 -18.67 14.38 9.86
C PRO A 134 -19.16 15.18 8.65
N VAL A 135 -20.08 14.60 7.88
CA VAL A 135 -20.75 15.31 6.80
C VAL A 135 -21.81 16.18 7.46
N PRO A 136 -21.75 17.52 7.37
CA PRO A 136 -22.77 18.38 7.93
C PRO A 136 -24.11 18.02 7.29
N ALA A 137 -25.17 17.94 8.09
CA ALA A 137 -26.53 17.60 7.62
C ALA A 137 -27.04 18.57 6.54
N ASN A 138 -26.54 19.79 6.51
CA ASN A 138 -26.88 20.83 5.52
C ASN A 138 -25.60 21.26 4.77
N CYS A 139 -25.35 20.64 3.62
CA CYS A 139 -24.19 20.93 2.76
C CYS A 139 -24.35 22.18 1.86
N THR A 140 -25.42 22.95 1.99
CA THR A 140 -25.61 24.21 1.27
C THR A 140 -24.60 25.25 1.73
N GLY A 141 -23.57 25.49 0.90
CA GLY A 141 -22.56 26.51 1.16
C GLY A 141 -21.18 26.01 1.62
N SER A 142 -20.98 24.71 1.84
CA SER A 142 -19.66 24.18 2.20
C SER A 142 -18.65 24.35 1.05
N LYS A 143 -17.50 24.95 1.33
CA LYS A 143 -16.40 25.10 0.36
C LYS A 143 -15.56 23.84 0.30
N VAL A 144 -15.03 23.52 -0.87
CA VAL A 144 -14.00 22.47 -1.03
C VAL A 144 -12.63 23.12 -0.76
N ILE A 145 -11.89 22.53 0.18
CA ILE A 145 -10.54 22.96 0.54
C ILE A 145 -9.57 21.89 0.03
N SER A 146 -8.48 22.30 -0.61
CA SER A 146 -7.42 21.43 -1.07
C SER A 146 -6.23 21.48 -0.10
N PHE A 147 -5.76 20.31 0.31
CA PHE A 147 -4.55 20.16 1.14
C PHE A 147 -3.44 19.58 0.28
N PRO A 148 -2.30 20.28 0.11
CA PRO A 148 -1.21 19.80 -0.72
C PRO A 148 -0.54 18.56 -0.11
N VAL A 149 -0.23 17.59 -0.96
CA VAL A 149 0.51 16.37 -0.62
C VAL A 149 1.75 16.31 -1.51
N LEU A 150 2.88 15.89 -0.97
CA LEU A 150 4.17 15.82 -1.68
C LEU A 150 4.55 17.15 -2.35
N GLY A 151 4.45 18.25 -1.57
CA GLY A 151 4.82 19.57 -2.08
C GLY A 151 3.87 20.15 -3.14
N GLY A 152 2.63 19.66 -3.20
CA GLY A 152 1.63 20.09 -4.18
C GLY A 152 1.53 19.21 -5.42
N LEU A 153 2.32 18.12 -5.49
CA LEU A 153 2.20 17.14 -6.58
C LEU A 153 0.81 16.49 -6.61
N HIS A 154 0.22 16.28 -5.43
CA HIS A 154 -1.16 15.82 -5.24
C HIS A 154 -1.89 16.72 -4.25
N HIS A 155 -3.23 16.57 -4.21
CA HIS A 155 -4.08 17.30 -3.28
C HIS A 155 -5.13 16.36 -2.67
N ASP A 156 -5.32 16.49 -1.37
CA ASP A 156 -6.43 15.88 -0.62
C ASP A 156 -7.55 16.92 -0.53
N TYR A 157 -8.68 16.65 -1.18
CA TYR A 157 -9.82 17.58 -1.23
C TYR A 157 -10.83 17.23 -0.14
N ARG A 158 -11.16 18.22 0.69
CA ARG A 158 -12.11 18.08 1.79
C ARG A 158 -13.16 19.16 1.75
N ARG A 159 -14.35 18.85 2.24
CA ARG A 159 -15.37 19.88 2.49
C ARG A 159 -15.05 20.59 3.79
N SER A 160 -15.19 21.93 3.80
CA SER A 160 -15.18 22.70 5.06
C SER A 160 -16.44 22.35 5.85
N VAL A 161 -16.28 22.18 7.15
CA VAL A 161 -17.40 22.11 8.10
C VAL A 161 -17.88 23.53 8.37
#